data_54ed3d92c33e4f7f18875480b237eee8
#
_entry.id   54ed3d92c33e4f7f18875480b237eee8
#
_cell.length_a   1.000
_cell.length_b   1.000
_cell.length_c   1.000
_cell.angle_alpha   90.00
_cell.angle_beta   90.00
_cell.angle_gamma   90.00
#
_symmetry.space_group_name_H-M   'P 1'
#
loop_
_entity.id
_entity.type
_entity.pdbx_description
1 polymer ?
#
loop_
_entity_poly.entity_id
_entity_poly.type
_entity_poly.pdbx_seq_one_letter_code
_entity_poly.pdbx_strand_id
1 'polypeptide(L)'
;VKSDARVIVDRLRSLGTTPIIVSGDAEGAVRRVADVVGIDRTHSAVLPDDKLRIVHELQANGAIVAMVGDGVNDAAALVAADLGIAMGTGTDAAMEAGDLTIVDGDLAKVPRALAISRRTLRIIRTNLFWAFAYNVAALPLAARRMLLVRLP
;
A
#
# COMPACT_ATOMS: atom_id res chain seq x y z
N VAL A 1 -6.15 -16.35 16.25
CA VAL A 1 -5.28 -15.89 15.14
C VAL A 1 -5.22 -17.02 14.13
N LYS A 2 -5.44 -16.71 12.83
CA LYS A 2 -5.32 -17.71 11.76
C LYS A 2 -3.85 -18.21 11.70
N SER A 3 -3.65 -19.51 11.43
CA SER A 3 -2.33 -20.17 11.43
C SER A 3 -1.29 -19.53 10.52
N ASP A 4 -1.75 -18.84 9.49
CA ASP A 4 -0.95 -18.26 8.42
C ASP A 4 -0.58 -16.78 8.66
N ALA A 5 -1.11 -16.15 9.73
CA ALA A 5 -0.93 -14.74 9.98
C ALA A 5 0.56 -14.33 10.09
N ARG A 6 1.39 -15.18 10.72
CA ARG A 6 2.84 -14.95 10.80
C ARG A 6 3.51 -14.98 9.44
N VAL A 7 3.14 -15.93 8.58
CA VAL A 7 3.66 -16.04 7.21
C VAL A 7 3.31 -14.80 6.39
N ILE A 8 2.09 -14.26 6.59
CA ILE A 8 1.65 -13.02 5.93
C ILE A 8 2.51 -11.84 6.38
N VAL A 9 2.74 -11.70 7.69
CA VAL A 9 3.59 -10.65 8.27
C VAL A 9 5.02 -10.74 7.73
N ASP A 10 5.61 -11.93 7.70
CA ASP A 10 6.96 -12.14 7.16
C ASP A 10 7.01 -11.80 5.66
N ARG A 11 5.94 -12.10 4.92
CA ARG A 11 5.83 -11.72 3.51
C ARG A 11 5.76 -10.22 3.32
N LEU A 12 4.99 -9.50 4.15
CA LEU A 12 4.95 -8.03 4.15
C LEU A 12 6.34 -7.43 4.42
N ARG A 13 7.04 -7.95 5.43
CA ARG A 13 8.42 -7.52 5.73
C ARG A 13 9.38 -7.77 4.56
N SER A 14 9.27 -8.90 3.90
CA SER A 14 10.09 -9.20 2.70
C SER A 14 9.86 -8.24 1.54
N LEU A 15 8.70 -7.59 1.52
CA LEU A 15 8.38 -6.51 0.60
C LEU A 15 8.88 -5.13 1.10
N GLY A 16 9.62 -5.06 2.21
CA GLY A 16 10.13 -3.81 2.77
C GLY A 16 9.05 -2.97 3.45
N THR A 17 7.95 -3.57 3.92
CA THR A 17 6.94 -2.90 4.72
C THR A 17 7.16 -3.19 6.20
N THR A 18 6.79 -2.26 7.08
CA THR A 18 6.81 -2.42 8.53
C THR A 18 5.37 -2.59 9.02
N PRO A 19 4.92 -3.81 9.36
CA PRO A 19 3.59 -4.04 9.88
C PRO A 19 3.42 -3.42 11.26
N ILE A 20 2.26 -2.79 11.48
CA ILE A 20 1.87 -2.19 12.77
C ILE A 20 0.46 -2.68 13.08
N ILE A 21 0.19 -3.05 14.33
CA ILE A 21 -1.17 -3.35 14.81
C ILE A 21 -1.74 -2.10 15.44
N VAL A 22 -2.94 -1.71 14.98
CA VAL A 22 -3.73 -0.62 15.55
C VAL A 22 -5.11 -1.19 15.90
N SER A 23 -5.45 -1.28 17.19
CA SER A 23 -6.68 -1.92 17.66
C SER A 23 -7.31 -1.16 18.81
N GLY A 24 -8.66 -1.17 18.85
CA GLY A 24 -9.42 -0.71 19.99
C GLY A 24 -9.39 -1.65 21.21
N ASP A 25 -8.85 -2.86 21.05
CA ASP A 25 -8.76 -3.84 22.12
C ASP A 25 -7.76 -3.42 23.21
N ALA A 26 -7.93 -4.03 24.40
CA ALA A 26 -7.04 -3.81 25.54
C ALA A 26 -5.61 -4.28 25.21
N GLU A 27 -4.60 -3.58 25.79
CA GLU A 27 -3.18 -3.81 25.54
C GLU A 27 -2.77 -5.29 25.64
N GLY A 28 -3.22 -5.99 26.68
CA GLY A 28 -2.89 -7.40 26.86
C GLY A 28 -3.40 -8.32 25.76
N ALA A 29 -4.54 -7.99 25.11
CA ALA A 29 -5.06 -8.74 23.99
C ALA A 29 -4.24 -8.46 22.73
N VAL A 30 -3.96 -7.20 22.45
CA VAL A 30 -3.16 -6.76 21.30
C VAL A 30 -1.75 -7.35 21.38
N ARG A 31 -1.12 -7.32 22.56
CA ARG A 31 0.23 -7.85 22.76
C ARG A 31 0.31 -9.35 22.51
N ARG A 32 -0.66 -10.14 23.02
CA ARG A 32 -0.71 -11.59 22.72
C ARG A 32 -0.80 -11.88 21.22
N VAL A 33 -1.60 -11.11 20.48
CA VAL A 33 -1.70 -11.26 19.04
C VAL A 33 -0.39 -10.87 18.38
N ALA A 34 0.19 -9.74 18.77
CA ALA A 34 1.46 -9.23 18.25
C ALA A 34 2.60 -10.23 18.41
N ASP A 35 2.72 -10.85 19.60
CA ASP A 35 3.74 -11.87 19.88
C ASP A 35 3.57 -13.10 18.98
N VAL A 36 2.33 -13.57 18.78
CA VAL A 36 2.03 -14.72 17.91
C VAL A 36 2.38 -14.45 16.45
N VAL A 37 2.05 -13.25 15.94
CA VAL A 37 2.31 -12.90 14.54
C VAL A 37 3.68 -12.29 14.32
N GLY A 38 4.38 -11.95 15.40
CA GLY A 38 5.73 -11.39 15.37
C GLY A 38 5.77 -9.90 15.00
N ILE A 39 4.77 -9.10 15.39
CA ILE A 39 4.75 -7.65 15.15
C ILE A 39 5.19 -6.91 16.42
N ASP A 40 6.20 -6.05 16.31
CA ASP A 40 6.79 -5.35 17.44
C ASP A 40 6.08 -4.02 17.76
N ARG A 41 5.51 -3.36 16.74
CA ARG A 41 4.84 -2.06 16.88
C ARG A 41 3.34 -2.22 17.00
N THR A 42 2.80 -1.78 18.14
CA THR A 42 1.37 -1.90 18.44
C THR A 42 0.82 -0.62 19.04
N HIS A 43 -0.42 -0.30 18.69
CA HIS A 43 -1.25 0.70 19.34
C HIS A 43 -2.52 0.00 19.81
N SER A 44 -2.78 0.01 21.10
CA SER A 44 -3.93 -0.62 21.78
C SER A 44 -4.87 0.42 22.37
N ALA A 45 -6.10 0.04 22.68
CA ALA A 45 -7.15 0.90 23.21
C ALA A 45 -7.37 2.17 22.35
N VAL A 46 -7.24 2.05 21.03
CA VAL A 46 -7.29 3.15 20.07
C VAL A 46 -8.75 3.45 19.71
N LEU A 47 -9.17 4.70 19.83
CA LEU A 47 -10.46 5.18 19.36
C LEU A 47 -10.43 5.41 17.83
N PRO A 48 -11.59 5.50 17.15
CA PRO A 48 -11.63 5.75 15.70
C PRO A 48 -10.82 6.99 15.26
N ASP A 49 -10.95 8.10 15.98
CA ASP A 49 -10.22 9.34 15.68
C ASP A 49 -8.70 9.20 15.90
N ASP A 50 -8.29 8.37 16.86
CA ASP A 50 -6.87 8.08 17.07
C ASP A 50 -6.26 7.28 15.92
N LYS A 51 -7.03 6.40 15.26
CA LYS A 51 -6.55 5.67 14.07
C LYS A 51 -6.19 6.63 12.95
N LEU A 52 -7.04 7.62 12.71
CA LEU A 52 -6.79 8.68 11.74
C LEU A 52 -5.52 9.48 12.11
N ARG A 53 -5.39 9.87 13.38
CA ARG A 53 -4.21 10.58 13.87
C ARG A 53 -2.92 9.78 13.70
N ILE A 54 -2.93 8.47 13.98
CA ILE A 54 -1.77 7.58 13.78
C ILE A 54 -1.36 7.55 12.30
N VAL A 55 -2.31 7.48 11.37
CA VAL A 55 -2.03 7.52 9.93
C VAL A 55 -1.32 8.83 9.58
N HIS A 56 -1.87 9.98 9.99
CA HIS A 56 -1.26 11.27 9.72
C HIS A 56 0.12 11.45 10.36
N GLU A 57 0.33 10.96 11.59
CA GLU A 57 1.64 10.99 12.24
C GLU A 57 2.68 10.18 11.48
N LEU A 58 2.31 9.01 10.97
CA LEU A 58 3.21 8.19 10.14
C LEU A 58 3.55 8.89 8.83
N GLN A 59 2.56 9.47 8.15
CA GLN A 59 2.76 10.23 6.91
C GLN A 59 3.61 11.48 7.13
N ALA A 60 3.39 12.22 8.23
CA ALA A 60 4.20 13.39 8.59
C ALA A 60 5.68 13.04 8.83
N ASN A 61 5.96 11.80 9.25
CA ASN A 61 7.32 11.27 9.39
C ASN A 61 7.87 10.69 8.07
N GLY A 62 7.21 10.92 6.93
CA GLY A 62 7.66 10.52 5.61
C GLY A 62 7.36 9.06 5.23
N ALA A 63 6.53 8.36 6.01
CA ALA A 63 6.11 7.01 5.66
C ALA A 63 4.98 7.04 4.62
N ILE A 64 5.01 6.06 3.69
CA ILE A 64 3.87 5.73 2.84
C ILE A 64 3.04 4.68 3.60
N VAL A 65 1.81 5.03 3.93
CA VAL A 65 0.95 4.25 4.81
C VAL A 65 -0.10 3.47 4.02
N ALA A 66 -0.12 2.15 4.18
CA ALA A 66 -1.23 1.31 3.77
C ALA A 66 -2.06 0.95 5.01
N MET A 67 -3.33 1.34 5.03
CA MET A 67 -4.28 0.99 6.09
C MET A 67 -5.12 -0.22 5.64
N VAL A 68 -5.26 -1.20 6.51
CA VAL A 68 -6.14 -2.36 6.30
C VAL A 68 -7.19 -2.36 7.39
N GLY A 69 -8.45 -2.31 7.03
CA GLY A 69 -9.57 -2.27 7.98
C GLY A 69 -10.81 -2.98 7.46
N ASP A 70 -11.70 -3.36 8.37
CA ASP A 70 -12.93 -4.12 8.08
C ASP A 70 -14.21 -3.43 8.55
N GLY A 71 -14.10 -2.31 9.27
CA GLY A 71 -15.20 -1.68 9.96
C GLY A 71 -15.50 -0.24 9.56
N VAL A 72 -16.73 0.17 9.94
CA VAL A 72 -17.18 1.58 9.86
C VAL A 72 -16.21 2.51 10.59
N ASN A 73 -15.64 2.02 11.69
CA ASN A 73 -14.71 2.77 12.55
C ASN A 73 -13.35 3.03 11.91
N ASP A 74 -13.05 2.39 10.78
CA ASP A 74 -11.79 2.51 10.06
C ASP A 74 -11.92 3.38 8.80
N ALA A 75 -13.13 3.75 8.39
CA ALA A 75 -13.39 4.45 7.13
C ALA A 75 -12.57 5.74 7.00
N ALA A 76 -12.52 6.57 8.03
CA ALA A 76 -11.74 7.81 8.01
C ALA A 76 -10.22 7.55 7.87
N ALA A 77 -9.70 6.53 8.55
CA ALA A 77 -8.30 6.13 8.45
C ALA A 77 -7.96 5.48 7.11
N LEU A 78 -8.90 4.71 6.52
CA LEU A 78 -8.76 4.14 5.18
C LEU A 78 -8.64 5.23 4.12
N VAL A 79 -9.53 6.24 4.16
CA VAL A 79 -9.49 7.38 3.21
C VAL A 79 -8.23 8.23 3.37
N ALA A 80 -7.74 8.40 4.60
CA ALA A 80 -6.57 9.23 4.88
C ALA A 80 -5.23 8.56 4.54
N ALA A 81 -5.19 7.25 4.47
CA ALA A 81 -3.99 6.50 4.12
C ALA A 81 -3.60 6.71 2.66
N ASP A 82 -2.31 6.49 2.32
CA ASP A 82 -1.85 6.51 0.91
C ASP A 82 -2.38 5.32 0.12
N LEU A 83 -2.82 4.27 0.81
CA LEU A 83 -3.54 3.12 0.28
C LEU A 83 -4.50 2.57 1.33
N GLY A 84 -5.79 2.76 1.11
CA GLY A 84 -6.86 2.15 1.91
C GLY A 84 -7.22 0.76 1.38
N ILE A 85 -7.15 -0.26 2.22
CA ILE A 85 -7.52 -1.64 1.88
C ILE A 85 -8.69 -2.07 2.76
N ALA A 86 -9.89 -2.15 2.17
CA ALA A 86 -11.07 -2.62 2.85
C ALA A 86 -11.16 -4.16 2.77
N MET A 87 -11.50 -4.78 3.90
CA MET A 87 -11.79 -6.22 3.95
C MET A 87 -13.25 -6.45 3.61
N GLY A 88 -13.54 -7.31 2.65
CA GLY A 88 -14.90 -7.51 2.09
C GLY A 88 -15.90 -8.18 3.04
N THR A 89 -15.47 -8.55 4.24
CA THR A 89 -16.37 -8.90 5.36
C THR A 89 -16.84 -7.66 6.13
N GLY A 90 -16.34 -6.48 5.75
CA GLY A 90 -16.69 -5.21 6.34
C GLY A 90 -18.02 -4.64 5.82
N THR A 91 -18.35 -3.46 6.28
CA THR A 91 -19.55 -2.73 5.87
C THR A 91 -19.38 -2.06 4.51
N ASP A 92 -20.50 -1.75 3.85
CA ASP A 92 -20.52 -1.03 2.58
C ASP A 92 -19.73 0.29 2.68
N ALA A 93 -19.80 0.99 3.81
CA ALA A 93 -19.04 2.21 4.07
C ALA A 93 -17.53 2.01 4.08
N ALA A 94 -17.04 0.87 4.61
CA ALA A 94 -15.61 0.56 4.57
C ALA A 94 -15.16 0.17 3.15
N MET A 95 -16.02 -0.50 2.38
CA MET A 95 -15.74 -0.85 0.99
C MET A 95 -15.68 0.38 0.07
N GLU A 96 -16.53 1.38 0.33
CA GLU A 96 -16.50 2.67 -0.39
C GLU A 96 -15.30 3.55 -0.01
N ALA A 97 -14.80 3.41 1.22
CA ALA A 97 -13.65 4.17 1.73
C ALA A 97 -12.29 3.63 1.27
N GLY A 98 -12.23 2.36 0.85
CA GLY A 98 -10.97 1.73 0.44
C GLY A 98 -10.65 1.92 -1.04
N ASP A 99 -9.38 2.18 -1.36
CA ASP A 99 -8.88 2.14 -2.74
C ASP A 99 -8.88 0.74 -3.31
N LEU A 100 -8.78 -0.27 -2.45
CA LEU A 100 -8.77 -1.69 -2.78
C LEU A 100 -9.69 -2.45 -1.84
N THR A 101 -10.54 -3.33 -2.38
CA THR A 101 -11.40 -4.21 -1.59
C THR A 101 -10.98 -5.66 -1.75
N ILE A 102 -10.76 -6.35 -0.62
CA ILE A 102 -10.48 -7.79 -0.57
C ILE A 102 -11.77 -8.52 -0.19
N VAL A 103 -12.54 -8.94 -1.19
CA VAL A 103 -13.93 -9.41 -1.07
C VAL A 103 -14.12 -10.58 -0.10
N ASP A 104 -13.17 -11.49 0.00
CA ASP A 104 -13.27 -12.68 0.87
C ASP A 104 -12.59 -12.53 2.25
N GLY A 105 -12.11 -11.33 2.56
CA GLY A 105 -11.46 -11.06 3.84
C GLY A 105 -10.18 -11.86 4.09
N ASP A 106 -9.51 -12.35 3.04
CA ASP A 106 -8.27 -13.09 3.15
C ASP A 106 -7.06 -12.14 3.18
N LEU A 107 -6.49 -11.95 4.37
CA LEU A 107 -5.28 -11.14 4.58
C LEU A 107 -4.08 -11.59 3.73
N ALA A 108 -4.00 -12.85 3.31
CA ALA A 108 -2.91 -13.33 2.44
C ALA A 108 -2.89 -12.65 1.07
N LYS A 109 -3.99 -12.03 0.67
CA LYS A 109 -4.10 -11.26 -0.57
C LYS A 109 -3.45 -9.88 -0.49
N VAL A 110 -3.28 -9.29 0.71
CA VAL A 110 -2.63 -7.98 0.90
C VAL A 110 -1.19 -7.97 0.39
N PRO A 111 -0.27 -8.86 0.82
CA PRO A 111 1.08 -8.90 0.26
C PRO A 111 1.10 -9.17 -1.24
N ARG A 112 0.14 -9.96 -1.73
CA ARG A 112 0.03 -10.29 -3.16
C ARG A 112 -0.36 -9.06 -3.98
N ALA A 113 -1.34 -8.28 -3.52
CA ALA A 113 -1.75 -7.02 -4.16
C ALA A 113 -0.60 -6.01 -4.20
N LEU A 114 0.11 -5.83 -3.09
CA LEU A 114 1.28 -4.95 -3.02
C LEU A 114 2.41 -5.40 -3.96
N ALA A 115 2.67 -6.70 -4.06
CA ALA A 115 3.69 -7.23 -4.98
C ALA A 115 3.32 -6.99 -6.44
N ILE A 116 2.06 -7.19 -6.82
CA ILE A 116 1.55 -6.93 -8.18
C ILE A 116 1.68 -5.44 -8.50
N SER A 117 1.21 -4.56 -7.61
CA SER A 117 1.29 -3.10 -7.79
C SER A 117 2.72 -2.64 -8.04
N ARG A 118 3.68 -3.08 -7.21
CA ARG A 118 5.10 -2.75 -7.40
C ARG A 118 5.67 -3.25 -8.72
N ARG A 119 5.29 -4.45 -9.15
CA ARG A 119 5.71 -5.00 -10.43
C ARG A 119 5.15 -4.18 -11.60
N THR A 120 3.87 -3.81 -11.52
CA THR A 120 3.21 -2.98 -12.54
C THR A 120 3.86 -1.60 -12.65
N LEU A 121 4.10 -0.92 -11.52
CA LEU A 121 4.79 0.37 -11.50
C LEU A 121 6.20 0.29 -12.11
N ARG A 122 6.93 -0.79 -11.85
CA ARG A 122 8.27 -1.00 -12.46
C ARG A 122 8.16 -1.11 -13.98
N ILE A 123 7.19 -1.86 -14.49
CA ILE A 123 6.94 -2.01 -15.93
C ILE A 123 6.57 -0.65 -16.55
N ILE A 124 5.65 0.10 -15.92
CA ILE A 124 5.25 1.44 -16.38
C ILE A 124 6.45 2.37 -16.45
N ARG A 125 7.27 2.44 -15.40
CA ARG A 125 8.48 3.28 -15.39
C ARG A 125 9.49 2.89 -16.47
N THR A 126 9.67 1.59 -16.70
CA THR A 126 10.57 1.08 -17.74
C THR A 126 10.06 1.44 -19.14
N ASN A 127 8.76 1.25 -19.39
CA ASN A 127 8.14 1.60 -20.67
C ASN A 127 8.22 3.12 -20.93
N LEU A 128 7.95 3.93 -19.90
CA LEU A 128 8.05 5.39 -19.98
C LEU A 128 9.49 5.84 -20.27
N PHE A 129 10.47 5.25 -19.57
CA PHE A 129 11.89 5.52 -19.83
C PHE A 129 12.25 5.24 -21.30
N TRP A 130 11.88 4.08 -21.83
CA TRP A 130 12.17 3.73 -23.23
C TRP A 130 11.45 4.64 -24.23
N ALA A 131 10.20 5.03 -23.93
CA ALA A 131 9.46 5.97 -24.78
C ALA A 131 10.16 7.34 -24.84
N PHE A 132 10.62 7.87 -23.72
CA PHE A 132 11.40 9.12 -23.71
C PHE A 132 12.77 8.95 -24.37
N ALA A 133 13.52 7.90 -24.07
CA ALA A 133 14.83 7.64 -24.63
C ALA A 133 14.77 7.55 -26.17
N TYR A 134 13.75 6.86 -26.71
CA TYR A 134 13.53 6.79 -28.14
C TYR A 134 13.27 8.17 -28.75
N ASN A 135 12.38 8.97 -28.15
CA ASN A 135 12.09 10.31 -28.66
C ASN A 135 13.31 11.23 -28.62
N VAL A 136 14.06 11.20 -27.53
CA VAL A 136 15.30 12.02 -27.40
C VAL A 136 16.35 11.60 -28.42
N ALA A 137 16.46 10.33 -28.76
CA ALA A 137 17.41 9.83 -29.75
C ALA A 137 16.92 10.04 -31.20
N ALA A 138 15.64 9.80 -31.47
CA ALA A 138 15.08 9.84 -32.82
C ALA A 138 14.91 11.26 -33.36
N LEU A 139 14.51 12.23 -32.54
CA LEU A 139 14.31 13.62 -32.95
C LEU A 139 15.57 14.28 -33.53
N PRO A 140 16.76 14.24 -32.88
CA PRO A 140 17.98 14.80 -33.45
C PRO A 140 18.41 14.12 -34.73
N LEU A 141 18.26 12.78 -34.81
CA LEU A 141 18.57 12.00 -35.99
C LEU A 141 17.71 12.41 -37.19
N ALA A 142 16.40 12.56 -36.97
CA ALA A 142 15.44 12.98 -37.97
C ALA A 142 15.71 14.43 -38.44
N ALA A 143 15.99 15.33 -37.49
CA ALA A 143 16.33 16.73 -37.78
C ALA A 143 17.64 16.86 -38.61
N ARG A 144 18.67 16.07 -38.25
CA ARG A 144 19.94 16.06 -39.01
C ARG A 144 19.73 15.54 -40.43
N ARG A 145 18.92 14.52 -40.64
CA ARG A 145 18.61 13.99 -41.97
C ARG A 145 17.85 14.99 -42.83
N MET A 146 16.92 15.73 -42.23
CA MET A 146 16.13 16.74 -42.90
C MET A 146 16.98 17.93 -43.33
N LEU A 147 18.00 18.31 -42.53
CA LEU A 147 18.96 19.37 -42.83
C LEU A 147 19.89 19.00 -44.00
N LEU A 148 20.33 17.75 -44.05
CA LEU A 148 21.24 17.23 -45.10
C LEU A 148 20.54 17.08 -46.48
N VAL A 149 19.22 16.89 -46.51
CA VAL A 149 18.43 16.80 -47.75
C VAL A 149 18.09 18.17 -48.35
N ARG A 150 18.24 19.26 -47.57
CA ARG A 150 17.94 20.63 -48.01
C ARG A 150 19.16 21.45 -48.49
N LEU A 151 20.35 20.86 -48.53
CA LEU A 151 21.52 21.53 -49.14
C LEU A 151 21.61 21.08 -50.60
N PRO A 152 21.43 21.99 -51.57
CA PRO A 152 21.64 21.74 -53.00
C PRO A 152 23.12 21.46 -53.32
#